data_f86bf32e41a0dac6e98f97a3c27387a4
#
_entry.id   f86bf32e41a0dac6e98f97a3c27387a4
#
_cell.length_a   1.000
_cell.length_b   1.000
_cell.length_c   1.000
_cell.angle_alpha   90.00
_cell.angle_beta   90.00
_cell.angle_gamma   90.00
#
_symmetry.space_group_name_H-M   'P 1'
#
loop_
_entity.id
_entity.type
_entity.pdbx_description
1 polymer ?
#
loop_
_entity_poly.entity_id
_entity_poly.type
_entity_poly.pdbx_seq_one_letter_code
_entity_poly.pdbx_strand_id
1 'polypeptide(L)'
;MPTHRQRSRRARPAGIAAVLAMAAGTGLFAWNAQAGTLPATATVSDGKVYYTAAEGQTNDVTITLDDSSGDGMVYTIDDSVEITPGTGCTNPGSSDLTYVRCTTHYPGDGASDLTTLIADLGDGDDTGRVATSHPETDVILGGPGDDKLTGTGNCDLEGGKGDDEISGAEYAMGNSGNDTVTNSFSVHAGPGHDVVEGSDDGDHIDGGPGNDKLIGGAGKDLITGGKGDDYIEGGTYADTLYGNSGEDTILGGTGDDKLYGGAHADELHGDQGNDLLHGGSGKDALDGGSGTDSLHKV
;
A
#
# COMPACT_ATOMS: atom_id res chain seq x y z
N MET A 1 -22.22 -5.07 -22.86
CA MET A 1 -22.29 -4.06 -21.80
C MET A 1 -22.00 -4.78 -20.49
N PRO A 2 -20.84 -4.66 -19.89
CA PRO A 2 -20.59 -5.18 -18.57
C PRO A 2 -21.18 -4.22 -17.56
N THR A 3 -21.96 -4.74 -16.64
CA THR A 3 -22.60 -4.00 -15.55
C THR A 3 -21.54 -3.65 -14.51
N HIS A 4 -21.18 -2.38 -14.43
CA HIS A 4 -20.42 -1.82 -13.30
C HIS A 4 -21.17 -2.12 -12.00
N ARG A 5 -20.65 -3.00 -11.16
CA ARG A 5 -21.03 -3.10 -9.76
C ARG A 5 -20.38 -1.93 -9.03
N GLN A 6 -21.13 -0.90 -8.74
CA GLN A 6 -20.72 0.09 -7.72
C GLN A 6 -20.53 -0.65 -6.39
N ARG A 7 -19.30 -0.88 -5.99
CA ARG A 7 -18.97 -1.29 -4.62
C ARG A 7 -19.16 -0.06 -3.73
N SER A 8 -20.07 -0.14 -2.78
CA SER A 8 -20.20 0.87 -1.73
C SER A 8 -18.96 0.77 -0.81
N ARG A 9 -17.97 1.60 -1.07
CA ARG A 9 -16.73 1.65 -0.29
C ARG A 9 -17.01 2.40 1.02
N ARG A 10 -16.80 1.75 2.14
CA ARG A 10 -16.85 2.39 3.45
C ARG A 10 -15.48 2.98 3.73
N ALA A 11 -15.41 4.28 4.01
CA ALA A 11 -14.20 4.92 4.50
C ALA A 11 -13.71 4.18 5.77
N ARG A 12 -12.50 3.65 5.73
CA ARG A 12 -11.82 3.11 6.90
C ARG A 12 -11.18 4.26 7.68
N PRO A 13 -11.16 4.23 9.01
CA PRO A 13 -10.42 5.22 9.78
C PRO A 13 -8.91 5.02 9.54
N ALA A 14 -8.21 6.13 9.31
CA ALA A 14 -6.76 6.16 9.24
C ALA A 14 -6.15 5.58 10.52
N GLY A 15 -5.29 4.60 10.35
CA GLY A 15 -4.48 4.06 11.43
C GLY A 15 -4.72 2.57 11.70
N ILE A 16 -4.05 1.72 10.95
CA ILE A 16 -3.69 0.42 11.50
C ILE A 16 -2.53 0.69 12.45
N ALA A 17 -2.85 0.93 13.72
CA ALA A 17 -1.84 0.87 14.75
C ALA A 17 -1.27 -0.56 14.73
N ALA A 18 0.01 -0.68 14.45
CA ALA A 18 0.74 -1.94 14.48
C ALA A 18 0.35 -2.73 15.73
N VAL A 19 -0.42 -3.78 15.58
CA VAL A 19 -0.60 -4.78 16.61
C VAL A 19 0.59 -5.70 16.55
N LEU A 20 1.72 -5.24 17.08
CA LEU A 20 2.80 -6.14 17.47
C LEU A 20 2.28 -6.99 18.64
N ALA A 21 1.68 -8.11 18.36
CA ALA A 21 1.45 -9.14 19.35
C ALA A 21 2.79 -9.83 19.61
N MET A 22 3.57 -9.28 20.54
CA MET A 22 4.70 -10.01 21.11
C MET A 22 4.16 -11.28 21.75
N ALA A 23 4.34 -12.41 21.11
CA ALA A 23 4.31 -13.68 21.78
C ALA A 23 5.56 -13.75 22.66
N ALA A 24 5.43 -13.27 23.90
CA ALA A 24 6.48 -13.37 24.91
C ALA A 24 6.63 -14.84 25.34
N GLY A 25 7.38 -15.60 24.57
CA GLY A 25 7.95 -16.87 24.99
C GLY A 25 9.27 -16.63 25.72
N THR A 26 9.25 -16.58 27.04
CA THR A 26 10.44 -16.54 27.87
C THR A 26 11.22 -17.84 27.75
N GLY A 27 12.32 -17.81 27.02
CA GLY A 27 13.31 -18.87 26.96
C GLY A 27 14.68 -18.30 26.69
N LEU A 28 15.41 -17.92 27.75
CA LEU A 28 16.85 -17.65 27.66
C LEU A 28 17.58 -18.96 27.27
N PHE A 29 18.01 -19.07 26.03
CA PHE A 29 19.07 -19.99 25.66
C PHE A 29 20.19 -19.19 24.99
N ALA A 30 21.23 -18.86 25.76
CA ALA A 30 22.49 -18.45 25.21
C ALA A 30 23.13 -19.70 24.53
N TRP A 31 23.09 -19.77 23.22
CA TRP A 31 23.93 -20.68 22.46
C TRP A 31 24.89 -19.85 21.61
N ASN A 32 26.17 -20.18 21.73
CA ASN A 32 27.20 -19.81 20.79
C ASN A 32 26.88 -20.55 19.46
N ALA A 33 26.08 -19.93 18.61
CA ALA A 33 25.79 -20.47 17.29
C ALA A 33 26.72 -19.79 16.29
N GLN A 34 27.51 -20.57 15.60
CA GLN A 34 27.92 -20.32 14.23
C GLN A 34 26.66 -19.84 13.49
N ALA A 35 26.73 -18.68 12.81
CA ALA A 35 25.62 -18.07 12.11
C ALA A 35 25.06 -19.03 11.03
N GLY A 36 24.11 -19.83 11.43
CA GLY A 36 23.13 -20.42 10.55
C GLY A 36 21.90 -19.50 10.62
N THR A 37 21.48 -18.99 9.51
CA THR A 37 20.22 -18.28 9.41
C THR A 37 19.11 -19.13 10.01
N LEU A 38 18.34 -18.58 10.96
CA LEU A 38 17.15 -19.27 11.43
C LEU A 38 16.15 -19.36 10.27
N PRO A 39 15.37 -20.44 10.16
CA PRO A 39 14.34 -20.52 9.13
C PRO A 39 13.20 -19.53 9.42
N ALA A 40 12.52 -19.08 8.36
CA ALA A 40 11.24 -18.40 8.49
C ALA A 40 10.19 -19.31 9.17
N THR A 41 9.10 -18.76 9.63
CA THR A 41 8.02 -19.53 10.28
C THR A 41 6.66 -19.20 9.69
N ALA A 42 5.79 -20.23 9.56
CA ALA A 42 4.39 -20.02 9.20
C ALA A 42 3.48 -20.76 10.18
N THR A 43 2.44 -20.09 10.68
CA THR A 43 1.52 -20.64 11.68
C THR A 43 0.10 -20.10 11.50
N VAL A 44 -0.90 -20.84 12.02
CA VAL A 44 -2.28 -20.36 12.14
C VAL A 44 -2.59 -20.09 13.60
N SER A 45 -3.05 -18.89 13.91
CA SER A 45 -3.53 -18.49 15.24
C SER A 45 -4.76 -17.59 15.10
N ASP A 46 -5.77 -17.81 15.94
CA ASP A 46 -7.01 -17.03 15.95
C ASP A 46 -7.72 -16.92 14.59
N GLY A 47 -7.60 -17.97 13.77
CA GLY A 47 -8.18 -18.02 12.43
C GLY A 47 -7.40 -17.28 11.35
N LYS A 48 -6.25 -16.72 11.68
CA LYS A 48 -5.37 -16.00 10.76
C LYS A 48 -4.10 -16.79 10.48
N VAL A 49 -3.55 -16.61 9.29
CA VAL A 49 -2.22 -17.11 8.91
C VAL A 49 -1.19 -16.03 9.19
N TYR A 50 -0.11 -16.43 9.82
CA TYR A 50 1.06 -15.59 10.07
C TYR A 50 2.27 -16.23 9.39
N TYR A 51 2.95 -15.46 8.55
CA TYR A 51 4.29 -15.73 8.07
C TYR A 51 5.23 -14.72 8.72
N THR A 52 6.38 -15.17 9.18
CA THR A 52 7.41 -14.30 9.75
C THR A 52 8.76 -14.78 9.26
N ALA A 53 9.47 -13.93 8.55
CA ALA A 53 10.84 -14.14 8.14
C ALA A 53 11.79 -14.12 9.35
N ALA A 54 12.96 -14.67 9.20
CA ALA A 54 13.99 -14.58 10.22
C ALA A 54 14.87 -13.35 9.98
N GLU A 55 15.42 -12.83 11.04
CA GLU A 55 16.29 -11.64 11.02
C GLU A 55 17.51 -11.85 10.09
N GLY A 56 17.82 -10.87 9.25
CA GLY A 56 18.96 -10.85 8.34
C GLY A 56 18.82 -11.75 7.11
N GLN A 57 17.61 -12.09 6.72
CA GLN A 57 17.33 -12.83 5.48
C GLN A 57 16.83 -11.88 4.39
N THR A 58 17.14 -12.20 3.15
CA THR A 58 16.45 -11.65 1.97
C THR A 58 15.48 -12.71 1.48
N ASN A 59 14.21 -12.38 1.42
CA ASN A 59 13.13 -13.30 1.13
C ASN A 59 12.54 -13.04 -0.26
N ASP A 60 12.04 -14.07 -0.92
CA ASP A 60 11.25 -13.97 -2.16
C ASP A 60 9.96 -14.77 -1.95
N VAL A 61 8.99 -14.15 -1.29
CA VAL A 61 7.78 -14.80 -0.80
C VAL A 61 6.65 -14.67 -1.81
N THR A 62 6.08 -15.79 -2.19
CA THR A 62 4.86 -15.86 -2.99
C THR A 62 3.74 -16.51 -2.19
N ILE A 63 2.64 -15.79 -2.03
CA ILE A 63 1.48 -16.25 -1.29
C ILE A 63 0.28 -16.37 -2.22
N THR A 64 -0.32 -17.55 -2.25
CA THR A 64 -1.53 -17.82 -3.02
C THR A 64 -2.60 -18.45 -2.15
N LEU A 65 -3.87 -18.14 -2.46
CA LEU A 65 -5.02 -18.70 -1.79
C LEU A 65 -5.74 -19.70 -2.69
N ASP A 66 -6.09 -20.87 -2.12
CA ASP A 66 -7.02 -21.84 -2.69
C ASP A 66 -8.27 -21.94 -1.81
N ASP A 67 -9.38 -21.39 -2.27
CA ASP A 67 -10.69 -21.42 -1.62
C ASP A 67 -11.64 -22.47 -2.21
N SER A 68 -11.16 -23.29 -3.14
CA SER A 68 -11.97 -24.23 -3.95
C SER A 68 -12.56 -25.39 -3.14
N SER A 69 -12.04 -25.65 -1.94
CA SER A 69 -12.41 -26.86 -1.17
C SER A 69 -13.72 -26.73 -0.37
N GLY A 70 -14.22 -25.52 -0.15
CA GLY A 70 -15.46 -25.26 0.63
C GLY A 70 -15.36 -25.49 2.14
N ASP A 71 -14.27 -26.09 2.62
CA ASP A 71 -14.05 -26.43 4.02
C ASP A 71 -13.12 -25.44 4.77
N GLY A 72 -12.69 -24.36 4.11
CA GLY A 72 -11.77 -23.37 4.66
C GLY A 72 -10.89 -22.75 3.59
N MET A 73 -10.09 -21.78 3.99
CA MET A 73 -9.09 -21.14 3.15
C MET A 73 -7.74 -21.85 3.29
N VAL A 74 -7.09 -22.13 2.19
CA VAL A 74 -5.76 -22.76 2.20
C VAL A 74 -4.76 -21.78 1.58
N TYR A 75 -3.92 -21.21 2.41
CA TYR A 75 -2.79 -20.42 1.97
C TYR A 75 -1.60 -21.29 1.64
N THR A 76 -1.04 -21.05 0.49
CA THR A 76 0.25 -21.60 0.07
C THR A 76 1.27 -20.50 0.15
N ILE A 77 2.31 -20.71 0.93
CA ILE A 77 3.44 -19.79 1.11
C ILE A 77 4.68 -20.48 0.59
N ASP A 78 5.31 -19.88 -0.39
CA ASP A 78 6.55 -20.33 -1.04
C ASP A 78 7.56 -19.19 -0.93
N ASP A 79 8.74 -19.49 -0.43
CA ASP A 79 9.81 -18.54 -0.18
C ASP A 79 11.12 -19.05 -0.77
N SER A 80 12.10 -18.21 -0.93
CA SER A 80 13.47 -18.57 -1.30
C SER A 80 14.26 -19.22 -0.16
N VAL A 81 13.79 -19.09 1.08
CA VAL A 81 14.40 -19.62 2.29
C VAL A 81 13.56 -20.75 2.91
N GLU A 82 14.17 -21.52 3.81
CA GLU A 82 13.48 -22.59 4.52
C GLU A 82 12.40 -22.04 5.46
N ILE A 83 11.19 -22.62 5.41
CA ILE A 83 10.06 -22.26 6.27
C ILE A 83 9.78 -23.39 7.26
N THR A 84 9.78 -23.10 8.55
CA THR A 84 9.34 -24.03 9.59
C THR A 84 7.83 -23.98 9.75
N PRO A 85 7.07 -25.03 9.43
CA PRO A 85 5.64 -25.04 9.65
C PRO A 85 5.29 -25.14 11.14
N GLY A 86 4.48 -24.19 11.61
CA GLY A 86 3.89 -24.18 12.95
C GLY A 86 2.48 -24.78 13.00
N THR A 87 1.72 -24.43 14.02
CA THR A 87 0.34 -24.89 14.21
C THR A 87 -0.53 -24.53 13.00
N GLY A 88 -1.30 -25.47 12.47
CA GLY A 88 -2.22 -25.26 11.35
C GLY A 88 -1.55 -25.22 9.99
N CYS A 89 -0.23 -25.30 9.94
CA CYS A 89 0.55 -25.35 8.71
C CYS A 89 1.25 -26.70 8.54
N THR A 90 1.49 -27.11 7.31
CA THR A 90 2.19 -28.36 6.95
C THR A 90 3.10 -28.12 5.76
N ASN A 91 4.21 -28.84 5.73
CA ASN A 91 5.02 -28.97 4.53
C ASN A 91 4.56 -30.21 3.74
N PRO A 92 3.92 -30.05 2.58
CA PRO A 92 3.36 -31.18 1.83
C PRO A 92 4.39 -32.01 1.06
N GLY A 93 5.62 -31.51 0.91
CA GLY A 93 6.71 -32.20 0.24
C GLY A 93 7.89 -32.43 1.18
N SER A 94 8.30 -33.66 1.41
CA SER A 94 9.40 -33.99 2.33
C SER A 94 10.80 -33.54 1.88
N SER A 95 10.93 -32.97 0.70
CA SER A 95 12.20 -32.52 0.11
C SER A 95 12.28 -31.03 -0.21
N ASP A 96 11.16 -30.34 -0.16
CA ASP A 96 11.07 -28.89 -0.36
C ASP A 96 10.67 -28.23 0.95
N LEU A 97 11.63 -27.60 1.61
CA LEU A 97 11.45 -26.95 2.91
C LEU A 97 11.09 -25.47 2.78
N THR A 98 11.08 -24.94 1.55
CA THR A 98 10.73 -23.54 1.27
C THR A 98 9.23 -23.30 1.09
N TYR A 99 8.44 -24.39 1.10
CA TYR A 99 7.02 -24.38 0.78
C TYR A 99 6.16 -24.91 1.92
N VAL A 100 5.16 -24.14 2.35
CA VAL A 100 4.18 -24.56 3.36
C VAL A 100 2.74 -24.31 2.93
N ARG A 101 1.82 -25.12 3.46
CA ARG A 101 0.37 -24.92 3.32
C ARG A 101 -0.23 -24.72 4.69
N CYS A 102 -0.94 -23.61 4.85
CA CYS A 102 -1.65 -23.23 6.07
C CYS A 102 -3.15 -23.27 5.81
N THR A 103 -3.91 -23.94 6.66
CA THR A 103 -5.37 -24.02 6.54
C THR A 103 -6.03 -23.24 7.65
N THR A 104 -6.88 -22.28 7.29
CA THR A 104 -7.71 -21.52 8.22
C THR A 104 -9.18 -21.65 7.82
N HIS A 105 -10.08 -21.24 8.71
CA HIS A 105 -11.52 -21.26 8.45
C HIS A 105 -12.01 -19.84 8.28
N TYR A 106 -13.05 -19.65 7.48
CA TYR A 106 -13.73 -18.36 7.42
C TYR A 106 -14.10 -17.90 8.83
N PRO A 107 -13.76 -16.66 9.21
CA PRO A 107 -14.25 -16.09 10.47
C PRO A 107 -15.78 -16.12 10.42
N GLY A 108 -16.38 -16.75 11.42
CA GLY A 108 -17.85 -16.89 11.50
C GLY A 108 -18.53 -15.52 11.51
N ASP A 109 -19.82 -15.50 11.13
CA ASP A 109 -20.67 -14.31 11.06
C ASP A 109 -20.52 -13.43 12.32
N GLY A 110 -19.83 -12.32 12.22
CA GLY A 110 -19.65 -11.34 13.30
C GLY A 110 -18.22 -10.96 13.66
N ALA A 111 -17.20 -11.49 13.01
CA ALA A 111 -15.84 -11.04 13.20
C ALA A 111 -15.68 -9.60 12.67
N SER A 112 -15.20 -8.70 13.52
CA SER A 112 -14.96 -7.30 13.16
C SER A 112 -13.61 -7.08 12.46
N ASP A 113 -12.74 -8.06 12.50
CA ASP A 113 -11.40 -8.07 11.91
C ASP A 113 -11.40 -9.08 10.76
N LEU A 114 -11.34 -8.55 9.54
CA LEU A 114 -11.39 -9.30 8.30
C LEU A 114 -10.00 -9.63 7.73
N THR A 115 -8.93 -9.41 8.49
CA THR A 115 -7.57 -9.79 8.08
C THR A 115 -7.40 -11.29 8.22
N THR A 116 -6.94 -11.96 7.17
CA THR A 116 -6.79 -13.42 7.15
C THR A 116 -5.35 -13.88 7.03
N LEU A 117 -4.48 -13.06 6.45
CA LEU A 117 -3.05 -13.29 6.38
C LEU A 117 -2.28 -12.06 6.86
N ILE A 118 -1.20 -12.31 7.59
CA ILE A 118 -0.19 -11.29 7.89
C ILE A 118 1.17 -11.93 7.58
N ALA A 119 1.87 -11.36 6.61
CA ALA A 119 3.23 -11.75 6.26
C ALA A 119 4.19 -10.62 6.62
N ASP A 120 5.12 -10.91 7.51
CA ASP A 120 6.21 -10.02 7.93
C ASP A 120 7.49 -10.55 7.30
N LEU A 121 8.05 -9.78 6.36
CA LEU A 121 9.22 -10.19 5.58
C LEU A 121 10.54 -9.90 6.30
N GLY A 122 10.51 -9.06 7.35
CA GLY A 122 11.64 -8.87 8.24
C GLY A 122 12.53 -7.70 7.86
N ASP A 123 13.84 -7.91 7.91
CA ASP A 123 14.86 -6.96 7.51
C ASP A 123 15.63 -7.48 6.30
N GLY A 124 15.96 -6.65 5.37
CA GLY A 124 16.64 -7.00 4.11
C GLY A 124 15.86 -6.48 2.92
N ASP A 125 16.40 -6.60 1.73
CA ASP A 125 15.72 -6.19 0.51
C ASP A 125 14.86 -7.35 0.02
N ASP A 126 13.59 -7.34 0.36
CA ASP A 126 12.68 -8.47 0.21
C ASP A 126 11.77 -8.35 -1.00
N THR A 127 11.24 -9.48 -1.44
CA THR A 127 10.18 -9.52 -2.44
C THR A 127 8.97 -10.26 -1.88
N GLY A 128 7.83 -9.58 -1.84
CA GLY A 128 6.56 -10.13 -1.40
C GLY A 128 5.49 -10.09 -2.48
N ARG A 129 4.82 -11.22 -2.73
CA ARG A 129 3.71 -11.29 -3.68
C ARG A 129 2.51 -11.96 -3.04
N VAL A 130 1.36 -11.32 -3.12
CA VAL A 130 0.08 -11.88 -2.69
C VAL A 130 -0.94 -11.84 -3.82
N ALA A 131 -1.55 -13.00 -4.09
CA ALA A 131 -2.59 -13.13 -5.08
C ALA A 131 -3.80 -13.83 -4.45
N THR A 132 -4.81 -13.04 -4.09
CA THR A 132 -6.01 -13.54 -3.41
C THR A 132 -7.27 -13.01 -4.07
N SER A 133 -8.36 -13.77 -3.97
CA SER A 133 -9.64 -13.44 -4.61
C SER A 133 -10.80 -13.31 -3.63
N HIS A 134 -10.52 -13.39 -2.32
CA HIS A 134 -11.55 -13.29 -1.28
C HIS A 134 -11.79 -11.83 -0.83
N PRO A 135 -12.88 -11.56 -0.13
CA PRO A 135 -13.25 -10.20 0.30
C PRO A 135 -12.51 -9.72 1.55
N GLU A 136 -11.83 -10.59 2.26
CA GLU A 136 -11.03 -10.28 3.43
C GLU A 136 -9.69 -9.66 3.02
N THR A 137 -9.02 -9.01 3.96
CA THR A 137 -7.76 -8.30 3.71
C THR A 137 -6.56 -9.18 4.05
N ASP A 138 -5.61 -9.27 3.13
CA ASP A 138 -4.28 -9.79 3.40
C ASP A 138 -3.29 -8.65 3.57
N VAL A 139 -2.32 -8.83 4.45
CA VAL A 139 -1.33 -7.81 4.80
C VAL A 139 0.07 -8.35 4.53
N ILE A 140 0.89 -7.59 3.81
CA ILE A 140 2.33 -7.83 3.72
C ILE A 140 3.06 -6.61 4.28
N LEU A 141 4.02 -6.87 5.14
CA LEU A 141 4.95 -5.91 5.71
C LEU A 141 6.35 -6.23 5.15
N GLY A 142 6.95 -5.30 4.42
CA GLY A 142 8.32 -5.38 3.93
C GLY A 142 9.28 -5.29 5.11
N GLY A 143 9.32 -4.16 5.74
CA GLY A 143 10.14 -3.92 6.92
C GLY A 143 11.27 -2.93 6.69
N PRO A 144 12.45 -3.14 7.24
CA PRO A 144 13.64 -2.36 6.89
C PRO A 144 14.41 -2.98 5.70
N GLY A 145 14.56 -2.25 4.62
CA GLY A 145 15.24 -2.66 3.40
C GLY A 145 14.58 -2.00 2.20
N ASP A 146 15.09 -2.19 1.02
CA ASP A 146 14.47 -1.73 -0.22
C ASP A 146 13.62 -2.87 -0.77
N ASP A 147 12.31 -2.84 -0.47
CA ASP A 147 11.41 -3.96 -0.68
C ASP A 147 10.61 -3.84 -1.98
N LYS A 148 10.23 -4.98 -2.53
CA LYS A 148 9.35 -5.07 -3.68
C LYS A 148 8.07 -5.86 -3.37
N LEU A 149 6.95 -5.14 -3.21
CA LEU A 149 5.67 -5.70 -2.82
C LEU A 149 4.64 -5.63 -3.94
N THR A 150 4.01 -6.76 -4.24
CA THR A 150 2.99 -6.83 -5.29
C THR A 150 1.74 -7.54 -4.78
N GLY A 151 0.59 -6.89 -4.96
CA GLY A 151 -0.70 -7.44 -4.56
C GLY A 151 -1.68 -7.55 -5.71
N THR A 152 -2.63 -8.46 -5.57
CA THR A 152 -3.85 -8.50 -6.38
C THR A 152 -5.03 -8.84 -5.50
N GLY A 153 -6.13 -8.11 -5.66
CA GLY A 153 -7.32 -8.31 -4.83
C GLY A 153 -7.38 -7.33 -3.66
N ASN A 154 -7.87 -7.79 -2.52
CA ASN A 154 -8.04 -6.96 -1.33
C ASN A 154 -6.82 -7.14 -0.41
N CYS A 155 -5.76 -6.40 -0.67
CA CYS A 155 -4.53 -6.47 0.11
C CYS A 155 -4.04 -5.10 0.56
N ASP A 156 -3.43 -5.07 1.74
CA ASP A 156 -2.73 -3.91 2.29
C ASP A 156 -1.22 -4.23 2.23
N LEU A 157 -0.45 -3.35 1.60
CA LEU A 157 1.00 -3.50 1.45
C LEU A 157 1.69 -2.34 2.17
N GLU A 158 2.65 -2.67 3.01
CA GLU A 158 3.44 -1.72 3.78
C GLU A 158 4.93 -1.94 3.48
N GLY A 159 5.60 -0.97 2.82
CA GLY A 159 7.03 -1.01 2.51
C GLY A 159 7.85 -1.01 3.80
N GLY A 160 7.99 0.12 4.41
CA GLY A 160 8.66 0.21 5.71
C GLY A 160 9.76 1.25 5.76
N LYS A 161 10.99 0.85 5.86
CA LYS A 161 12.14 1.76 5.76
C LYS A 161 13.00 1.35 4.58
N GLY A 162 13.36 2.28 3.75
CA GLY A 162 14.12 2.05 2.54
C GLY A 162 13.34 2.55 1.34
N ASP A 163 13.91 2.43 0.19
CA ASP A 163 13.27 2.90 -1.05
C ASP A 163 12.46 1.74 -1.65
N ASP A 164 11.15 1.71 -1.39
CA ASP A 164 10.29 0.57 -1.67
C ASP A 164 9.57 0.66 -3.02
N GLU A 165 9.28 -0.49 -3.64
CA GLU A 165 8.46 -0.61 -4.85
C GLU A 165 7.17 -1.37 -4.54
N ILE A 166 6.01 -0.68 -4.52
CA ILE A 166 4.72 -1.24 -4.14
C ILE A 166 3.75 -1.18 -5.32
N SER A 167 3.01 -2.26 -5.58
CA SER A 167 2.02 -2.25 -6.67
C SER A 167 0.80 -3.11 -6.42
N GLY A 168 -0.38 -2.61 -6.86
CA GLY A 168 -1.63 -3.36 -6.92
C GLY A 168 -2.37 -3.53 -5.60
N ALA A 169 -2.11 -2.66 -4.61
CA ALA A 169 -2.76 -2.70 -3.30
C ALA A 169 -4.13 -2.01 -3.29
N GLU A 170 -5.05 -2.48 -2.45
CA GLU A 170 -6.22 -1.69 -2.03
C GLU A 170 -5.78 -0.53 -1.14
N TYR A 171 -4.80 -0.80 -0.24
CA TYR A 171 -4.15 0.21 0.59
C TYR A 171 -2.63 0.02 0.57
N ALA A 172 -1.88 1.06 0.19
CA ALA A 172 -0.42 1.06 0.14
C ALA A 172 0.16 2.09 1.12
N MET A 173 1.17 1.69 1.87
CA MET A 173 1.98 2.58 2.70
C MET A 173 3.46 2.41 2.32
N GLY A 174 4.11 3.48 1.84
CA GLY A 174 5.56 3.51 1.66
C GLY A 174 6.27 3.53 3.01
N ASN A 175 5.88 4.40 3.89
CA ASN A 175 6.48 4.82 5.14
C ASN A 175 7.70 5.70 4.92
N SER A 176 8.94 5.22 5.04
CA SER A 176 10.10 6.11 5.01
C SER A 176 11.17 5.68 4.01
N GLY A 177 11.46 6.51 3.09
CA GLY A 177 12.35 6.29 1.95
C GLY A 177 11.79 6.98 0.73
N ASN A 178 12.41 6.82 -0.42
CA ASN A 178 11.88 7.36 -1.66
C ASN A 178 11.14 6.24 -2.40
N ASP A 179 9.86 6.16 -2.13
CA ASP A 179 9.05 5.02 -2.50
C ASP A 179 8.44 5.18 -3.90
N THR A 180 8.19 4.06 -4.56
CA THR A 180 7.47 4.00 -5.82
C THR A 180 6.21 3.16 -5.66
N VAL A 181 5.04 3.81 -5.77
CA VAL A 181 3.75 3.14 -5.63
C VAL A 181 2.96 3.23 -6.93
N THR A 182 2.46 2.10 -7.42
CA THR A 182 1.73 2.04 -8.69
C THR A 182 0.45 1.22 -8.58
N ASN A 183 -0.58 1.62 -9.35
CA ASN A 183 -1.82 0.85 -9.49
C ASN A 183 -2.45 0.45 -8.14
N SER A 184 -2.44 1.39 -7.19
CA SER A 184 -3.01 1.22 -5.85
C SER A 184 -4.10 2.25 -5.60
N PHE A 185 -5.15 1.86 -4.86
CA PHE A 185 -6.35 2.69 -4.70
C PHE A 185 -6.21 3.76 -3.60
N SER A 186 -5.69 3.40 -2.44
CA SER A 186 -5.44 4.33 -1.35
C SER A 186 -3.97 4.29 -0.99
N VAL A 187 -3.27 5.40 -1.15
CA VAL A 187 -1.83 5.49 -0.97
C VAL A 187 -1.50 6.51 0.11
N HIS A 188 -0.62 6.12 1.00
CA HIS A 188 0.07 7.00 1.93
C HIS A 188 1.58 6.78 1.74
N ALA A 189 2.22 7.62 0.92
CA ALA A 189 3.62 7.40 0.57
C ALA A 189 4.53 7.59 1.79
N GLY A 190 4.45 8.72 2.47
CA GLY A 190 5.17 8.93 3.73
C GLY A 190 6.28 9.96 3.61
N PRO A 191 7.27 9.95 4.53
CA PRO A 191 8.43 10.82 4.40
C PRO A 191 9.44 10.33 3.36
N GLY A 192 9.66 11.12 2.29
CA GLY A 192 10.57 10.76 1.22
C GLY A 192 10.43 11.66 0.01
N HIS A 193 11.02 11.29 -1.08
CA HIS A 193 10.72 11.85 -2.40
C HIS A 193 10.05 10.77 -3.23
N ASP A 194 8.74 10.71 -3.11
CA ASP A 194 7.98 9.57 -3.55
C ASP A 194 7.45 9.74 -4.97
N VAL A 195 7.23 8.63 -5.64
CA VAL A 195 6.57 8.57 -6.95
C VAL A 195 5.33 7.70 -6.83
N VAL A 196 4.16 8.30 -7.04
CA VAL A 196 2.88 7.58 -6.98
C VAL A 196 2.16 7.71 -8.31
N GLU A 197 1.75 6.57 -8.88
CA GLU A 197 0.80 6.48 -9.98
C GLU A 197 -0.43 5.68 -9.49
N GLY A 198 -1.59 6.31 -9.45
CA GLY A 198 -2.85 5.69 -9.05
C GLY A 198 -3.32 4.59 -9.99
N SER A 199 -4.57 4.25 -9.89
CA SER A 199 -5.23 3.21 -10.69
C SER A 199 -6.11 3.81 -11.80
N ASP A 200 -6.92 2.97 -12.46
CA ASP A 200 -7.96 3.44 -13.39
C ASP A 200 -9.29 3.85 -12.68
N ASP A 201 -9.36 3.73 -11.37
CA ASP A 201 -10.51 4.12 -10.51
C ASP A 201 -10.17 5.41 -9.75
N GLY A 202 -11.14 6.05 -9.11
CA GLY A 202 -10.90 7.24 -8.29
C GLY A 202 -10.08 6.93 -7.03
N ASP A 203 -8.93 7.56 -6.90
CA ASP A 203 -7.90 7.27 -5.93
C ASP A 203 -7.84 8.29 -4.78
N HIS A 204 -7.23 7.87 -3.68
CA HIS A 204 -6.89 8.73 -2.56
C HIS A 204 -5.38 8.64 -2.31
N ILE A 205 -4.63 9.69 -2.64
CA ILE A 205 -3.17 9.73 -2.58
C ILE A 205 -2.73 10.83 -1.60
N ASP A 206 -1.89 10.46 -0.64
CA ASP A 206 -1.20 11.36 0.28
C ASP A 206 0.32 11.14 0.12
N GLY A 207 1.04 12.14 -0.44
CA GLY A 207 2.48 12.11 -0.61
C GLY A 207 3.19 12.15 0.74
N GLY A 208 2.93 13.18 1.52
CA GLY A 208 3.52 13.33 2.85
C GLY A 208 4.59 14.42 2.92
N PRO A 209 5.64 14.22 3.70
CA PRO A 209 6.78 15.14 3.71
C PRO A 209 7.85 14.75 2.69
N GLY A 210 8.10 15.60 1.71
CA GLY A 210 9.12 15.38 0.68
C GLY A 210 8.81 16.21 -0.55
N ASN A 211 9.54 16.03 -1.61
CA ASN A 211 9.18 16.59 -2.91
C ASN A 211 8.69 15.42 -3.76
N ASP A 212 7.38 15.29 -3.86
CA ASP A 212 6.73 14.10 -4.38
C ASP A 212 6.24 14.29 -5.81
N LYS A 213 6.15 13.20 -6.55
CA LYS A 213 5.50 13.15 -7.86
C LYS A 213 4.26 12.26 -7.76
N LEU A 214 3.07 12.88 -7.84
CA LEU A 214 1.79 12.23 -7.62
C LEU A 214 0.92 12.34 -8.87
N ILE A 215 0.47 11.21 -9.40
CA ILE A 215 -0.39 11.12 -10.58
C ILE A 215 -1.62 10.31 -10.23
N GLY A 216 -2.81 10.90 -10.37
CA GLY A 216 -4.09 10.22 -10.13
C GLY A 216 -4.41 9.23 -11.25
N GLY A 217 -4.45 9.72 -12.49
CA GLY A 217 -4.70 8.90 -13.66
C GLY A 217 -6.11 9.01 -14.20
N ALA A 218 -6.87 7.95 -14.17
CA ALA A 218 -8.28 7.99 -14.52
C ALA A 218 -9.13 7.86 -13.24
N GLY A 219 -10.23 8.62 -13.20
CA GLY A 219 -11.09 8.53 -12.03
C GLY A 219 -11.36 9.90 -11.42
N LYS A 220 -11.94 9.90 -10.23
CA LYS A 220 -12.10 11.13 -9.45
C LYS A 220 -11.18 11.06 -8.26
N ASP A 221 -10.06 11.72 -8.38
CA ASP A 221 -8.97 11.56 -7.47
C ASP A 221 -8.97 12.64 -6.39
N LEU A 222 -8.53 12.24 -5.22
CA LEU A 222 -8.23 13.13 -4.11
C LEU A 222 -6.73 13.00 -3.82
N ILE A 223 -5.96 14.04 -4.18
CA ILE A 223 -4.52 14.02 -4.05
C ILE A 223 -4.06 15.13 -3.12
N THR A 224 -3.16 14.81 -2.23
CA THR A 224 -2.51 15.72 -1.29
C THR A 224 -1.00 15.57 -1.43
N GLY A 225 -0.28 16.65 -1.80
CA GLY A 225 1.18 16.69 -1.84
C GLY A 225 1.77 16.59 -0.45
N GLY A 226 1.64 17.64 0.31
CA GLY A 226 2.04 17.62 1.70
C GLY A 226 3.02 18.72 2.09
N LYS A 227 4.23 18.37 2.46
CA LYS A 227 5.31 19.34 2.70
C LYS A 227 6.43 19.11 1.68
N GLY A 228 6.88 20.18 1.06
CA GLY A 228 7.92 20.14 0.04
C GLY A 228 7.36 20.61 -1.28
N ASP A 229 8.21 20.68 -2.29
CA ASP A 229 7.82 21.17 -3.59
C ASP A 229 7.34 19.98 -4.42
N ASP A 230 6.01 19.86 -4.57
CA ASP A 230 5.36 18.68 -5.14
C ASP A 230 4.95 18.91 -6.61
N TYR A 231 4.94 17.82 -7.37
CA TYR A 231 4.32 17.75 -8.68
C TYR A 231 3.07 16.86 -8.61
N ILE A 232 1.91 17.43 -8.92
CA ILE A 232 0.62 16.75 -8.83
C ILE A 232 -0.10 16.84 -10.17
N GLU A 233 -0.56 15.70 -10.68
CA GLU A 233 -1.37 15.59 -11.89
C GLU A 233 -2.64 14.80 -11.59
N GLY A 234 -3.83 15.42 -11.74
CA GLY A 234 -5.12 14.75 -11.54
C GLY A 234 -5.38 13.72 -12.63
N GLY A 235 -5.42 14.19 -13.86
CA GLY A 235 -5.55 13.32 -15.03
C GLY A 235 -6.89 13.45 -15.75
N THR A 236 -7.76 12.46 -15.68
CA THR A 236 -9.08 12.52 -16.32
C THR A 236 -10.21 12.43 -15.31
N TYR A 237 -11.32 13.14 -15.57
CA TYR A 237 -12.47 13.38 -14.69
C TYR A 237 -12.20 14.50 -13.68
N ALA A 238 -13.16 14.70 -12.76
CA ALA A 238 -13.18 15.87 -11.88
C ALA A 238 -12.44 15.59 -10.57
N ASP A 239 -11.26 16.13 -10.42
CA ASP A 239 -10.30 15.86 -9.36
C ASP A 239 -10.30 16.93 -8.27
N THR A 240 -9.71 16.59 -7.14
CA THR A 240 -9.48 17.54 -6.04
C THR A 240 -8.03 17.40 -5.56
N LEU A 241 -7.23 18.45 -5.80
CA LEU A 241 -5.78 18.44 -5.68
C LEU A 241 -5.32 19.49 -4.67
N TYR A 242 -4.46 19.12 -3.73
CA TYR A 242 -3.90 19.98 -2.71
C TYR A 242 -2.36 19.92 -2.72
N GLY A 243 -1.66 21.03 -2.96
CA GLY A 243 -0.22 21.13 -2.77
C GLY A 243 0.14 21.18 -1.29
N ASN A 244 -0.49 22.05 -0.53
CA ASN A 244 -0.29 22.41 0.88
C ASN A 244 0.92 23.29 1.11
N SER A 245 2.13 22.77 1.33
CA SER A 245 3.29 23.57 1.78
C SER A 245 4.52 23.33 0.94
N GLY A 246 4.89 24.28 0.13
CA GLY A 246 6.02 24.23 -0.79
C GLY A 246 5.70 25.00 -2.07
N GLU A 247 6.64 25.06 -2.97
CA GLU A 247 6.42 25.64 -4.30
C GLU A 247 5.91 24.51 -5.21
N ASP A 248 4.58 24.35 -5.27
CA ASP A 248 3.94 23.21 -5.90
C ASP A 248 3.58 23.47 -7.37
N THR A 249 3.63 22.42 -8.19
CA THR A 249 3.10 22.41 -9.56
C THR A 249 1.91 21.47 -9.64
N ILE A 250 0.72 21.99 -9.96
CA ILE A 250 -0.53 21.23 -9.95
C ILE A 250 -1.23 21.34 -11.31
N LEU A 251 -1.50 20.19 -11.92
CA LEU A 251 -2.19 20.04 -13.19
C LEU A 251 -3.52 19.32 -12.97
N GLY A 252 -4.65 19.94 -13.33
CA GLY A 252 -5.97 19.32 -13.25
C GLY A 252 -6.14 18.22 -14.30
N GLY A 253 -5.93 18.61 -15.56
CA GLY A 253 -6.04 17.70 -16.70
C GLY A 253 -7.36 17.85 -17.43
N THR A 254 -8.19 16.82 -17.48
CA THR A 254 -9.51 16.91 -18.11
C THR A 254 -10.62 16.64 -17.13
N GLY A 255 -11.47 17.60 -16.89
CA GLY A 255 -12.58 17.49 -15.94
C GLY A 255 -12.96 18.86 -15.40
N ASP A 256 -13.90 18.93 -14.48
CA ASP A 256 -14.17 20.15 -13.72
C ASP A 256 -13.43 20.02 -12.37
N ASP A 257 -12.18 20.52 -12.34
CA ASP A 257 -11.22 20.22 -11.29
C ASP A 257 -11.19 21.28 -10.18
N LYS A 258 -10.63 20.91 -9.02
CA LYS A 258 -10.41 21.81 -7.89
C LYS A 258 -8.95 21.73 -7.46
N LEU A 259 -8.22 22.81 -7.65
CA LEU A 259 -6.79 22.92 -7.37
C LEU A 259 -6.56 23.92 -6.23
N TYR A 260 -5.81 23.52 -5.24
CA TYR A 260 -5.43 24.32 -4.08
C TYR A 260 -3.91 24.26 -3.93
N GLY A 261 -3.20 25.38 -4.22
CA GLY A 261 -1.77 25.51 -4.04
C GLY A 261 -1.40 25.41 -2.56
N GLY A 262 -1.74 26.42 -1.80
CA GLY A 262 -1.56 26.39 -0.36
C GLY A 262 -0.63 27.49 0.15
N ALA A 263 0.56 27.14 0.57
CA ALA A 263 1.54 28.09 1.07
C ALA A 263 2.80 28.09 0.21
N HIS A 264 3.36 29.28 -0.03
CA HIS A 264 4.47 29.62 -0.93
C HIS A 264 3.99 29.86 -2.37
N ALA A 265 4.89 29.85 -3.34
CA ALA A 265 4.58 30.30 -4.70
C ALA A 265 4.27 29.09 -5.60
N ASP A 266 3.01 28.91 -5.93
CA ASP A 266 2.49 27.75 -6.62
C ASP A 266 2.18 28.02 -8.09
N GLU A 267 2.27 26.98 -8.93
CA GLU A 267 1.88 26.98 -10.32
C GLU A 267 0.71 25.99 -10.53
N LEU A 268 -0.49 26.53 -10.85
CA LEU A 268 -1.72 25.78 -11.00
C LEU A 268 -2.26 25.90 -12.43
N HIS A 269 -2.49 24.74 -13.07
CA HIS A 269 -3.10 24.64 -14.39
C HIS A 269 -4.39 23.81 -14.32
N GLY A 270 -5.54 24.41 -14.67
CA GLY A 270 -6.83 23.70 -14.75
C GLY A 270 -6.93 22.79 -15.96
N ASP A 271 -6.32 23.21 -17.09
CA ASP A 271 -6.30 22.55 -18.39
C ASP A 271 -7.68 22.51 -19.09
N GLN A 272 -8.40 21.41 -19.13
CA GLN A 272 -9.69 21.29 -19.81
C GLN A 272 -10.83 21.09 -18.81
N GLY A 273 -11.76 22.04 -18.73
CA GLY A 273 -12.91 21.93 -17.83
C GLY A 273 -13.41 23.27 -17.35
N ASN A 274 -14.31 23.25 -16.36
CA ASN A 274 -14.68 24.47 -15.64
C ASN A 274 -14.07 24.39 -14.24
N ASP A 275 -12.88 24.95 -14.10
CA ASP A 275 -11.99 24.66 -13.01
C ASP A 275 -12.04 25.71 -11.89
N LEU A 276 -11.77 25.26 -10.67
CA LEU A 276 -11.61 26.12 -9.50
C LEU A 276 -10.16 26.09 -9.02
N LEU A 277 -9.44 27.20 -9.17
CA LEU A 277 -8.06 27.35 -8.77
C LEU A 277 -7.94 28.33 -7.59
N HIS A 278 -7.38 27.86 -6.49
CA HIS A 278 -7.02 28.63 -5.32
C HIS A 278 -5.51 28.60 -5.11
N GLY A 279 -4.81 29.70 -5.38
CA GLY A 279 -3.37 29.80 -5.15
C GLY A 279 -3.04 29.65 -3.66
N GLY A 280 -3.73 30.39 -2.81
CA GLY A 280 -3.42 30.42 -1.38
C GLY A 280 -2.47 31.55 -1.02
N SER A 281 -1.51 31.32 -0.12
CA SER A 281 -0.59 32.39 0.30
C SER A 281 0.73 32.32 -0.45
N GLY A 282 1.00 33.30 -1.33
CA GLY A 282 2.25 33.28 -2.12
C GLY A 282 2.22 34.24 -3.29
N LYS A 283 3.05 33.92 -4.26
CA LYS A 283 3.01 34.58 -5.58
C LYS A 283 2.64 33.53 -6.63
N ASP A 284 1.37 33.23 -6.68
CA ASP A 284 0.89 32.10 -7.41
C ASP A 284 0.65 32.42 -8.90
N ALA A 285 0.99 31.46 -9.75
CA ALA A 285 0.66 31.46 -11.17
C ALA A 285 -0.57 30.57 -11.39
N LEU A 286 -1.68 31.15 -11.84
CA LEU A 286 -2.92 30.42 -12.10
C LEU A 286 -3.28 30.54 -13.58
N ASP A 287 -3.44 29.40 -14.25
CA ASP A 287 -3.94 29.26 -15.62
C ASP A 287 -5.15 28.32 -15.61
N GLY A 288 -6.34 28.84 -15.85
CA GLY A 288 -7.56 28.01 -15.91
C GLY A 288 -7.65 27.12 -17.13
N GLY A 289 -6.96 27.50 -18.24
CA GLY A 289 -7.01 26.72 -19.46
C GLY A 289 -8.26 26.94 -20.30
N SER A 290 -8.94 25.87 -20.68
CA SER A 290 -10.12 25.95 -21.56
C SER A 290 -11.41 25.61 -20.80
N GLY A 291 -12.35 26.56 -20.78
CA GLY A 291 -13.63 26.40 -20.09
C GLY A 291 -14.15 27.69 -19.47
N THR A 292 -14.83 27.55 -18.36
CA THR A 292 -15.27 28.68 -17.54
C THR A 292 -14.72 28.53 -16.14
N ASP A 293 -13.60 29.21 -15.88
CA ASP A 293 -12.78 28.96 -14.72
C ASP A 293 -12.95 30.01 -13.65
N SER A 294 -12.72 29.61 -12.40
CA SER A 294 -12.76 30.45 -11.22
C SER A 294 -11.38 30.50 -10.55
N LEU A 295 -10.71 31.66 -10.67
CA LEU A 295 -9.34 31.85 -10.22
C LEU A 295 -9.31 32.77 -9.00
N HIS A 296 -8.78 32.28 -7.90
CA HIS A 296 -8.66 32.96 -6.63
C HIS A 296 -7.20 33.14 -6.23
N LYS A 297 -6.68 34.33 -6.37
CA LYS A 297 -5.41 34.77 -5.79
C LYS A 297 -5.71 35.50 -4.49
N VAL A 298 -5.09 35.10 -3.40
CA VAL A 298 -5.25 35.81 -2.10
C VAL A 298 -4.44 37.08 -2.09
#